data_3ff86f8f20fb7ec3e3dd0d884828eee5
#
_entry.id   3ff86f8f20fb7ec3e3dd0d884828eee5
#
_cell.length_a   1.000
_cell.length_b   1.000
_cell.length_c   1.000
_cell.angle_alpha   90.00
_cell.angle_beta   90.00
_cell.angle_gamma   90.00
#
_symmetry.space_group_name_H-M   'P 1'
#
loop_
_entity.id
_entity.type
_entity.pdbx_description
1 polymer ?
#
loop_
_entity_poly.entity_id
_entity_poly.type
_entity_poly.pdbx_seq_one_letter_code
_entity_poly.pdbx_strand_id
1 'polypeptide(L)'
;KYVYTNEGNTSSAAGVVANGGACRNKKYKLTDSAIDGYVWIDYGTAADQTSTTTAVKLNKTPKYVAKVTATELNVRSWAGKENPTIKKWPLLKKGNLVDVCDTIKAADKSEWNYIRIAGKYYGFVAKKYLKKQ
;
A
#
# COMPACT_ATOMS: atom_id res chain seq x y z
N LYS A 1 -9.01 26.95 -17.93
CA LYS A 1 -8.77 25.56 -17.49
C LYS A 1 -9.36 24.60 -18.52
N TYR A 2 -8.86 23.36 -18.57
CA TYR A 2 -9.27 22.35 -19.52
C TYR A 2 -9.49 21.01 -18.82
N VAL A 3 -10.40 20.21 -19.37
CA VAL A 3 -10.54 18.78 -19.03
C VAL A 3 -9.95 17.95 -20.16
N TYR A 4 -9.26 16.90 -19.82
CA TYR A 4 -8.70 15.91 -20.75
C TYR A 4 -9.46 14.61 -20.53
N THR A 5 -9.98 14.06 -21.62
CA THR A 5 -10.75 12.81 -21.61
C THR A 5 -10.08 11.78 -22.51
N ASN A 6 -10.20 10.53 -22.14
CA ASN A 6 -9.87 9.40 -23.02
C ASN A 6 -11.18 8.78 -23.46
N GLU A 7 -11.56 9.00 -24.69
CA GLU A 7 -12.87 8.60 -25.21
C GLU A 7 -12.70 7.44 -26.20
N GLY A 8 -13.45 6.37 -25.91
CA GLY A 8 -13.62 5.26 -26.85
C GLY A 8 -14.80 5.48 -27.79
N ASN A 9 -14.81 4.78 -28.90
CA ASN A 9 -15.89 4.81 -29.89
C ASN A 9 -16.22 6.21 -30.45
N THR A 10 -15.18 7.03 -30.61
CA THR A 10 -15.33 8.37 -31.17
C THR A 10 -15.18 8.36 -32.68
N SER A 11 -15.68 9.41 -33.34
CA SER A 11 -15.46 9.61 -34.77
C SER A 11 -13.97 9.64 -35.12
N SER A 12 -13.58 8.90 -36.14
CA SER A 12 -12.23 8.98 -36.70
C SER A 12 -12.05 10.26 -37.53
N ALA A 13 -10.86 10.55 -37.98
CA ALA A 13 -10.61 11.64 -38.93
C ALA A 13 -11.38 11.47 -40.24
N ALA A 14 -11.83 10.24 -40.59
CA ALA A 14 -12.61 9.90 -41.77
C ALA A 14 -14.12 9.95 -41.55
N GLY A 15 -14.61 10.34 -40.36
CA GLY A 15 -16.02 10.47 -40.04
C GLY A 15 -16.54 9.45 -39.01
N VAL A 16 -17.86 9.36 -38.89
CA VAL A 16 -18.55 8.46 -37.96
C VAL A 16 -18.55 7.04 -38.53
N VAL A 17 -18.21 6.03 -37.73
CA VAL A 17 -18.25 4.61 -38.10
C VAL A 17 -19.19 3.84 -37.16
N ALA A 18 -19.97 2.92 -37.74
CA ALA A 18 -21.00 2.19 -36.99
C ALA A 18 -20.47 1.31 -35.86
N ASN A 19 -19.28 0.78 -35.99
CA ASN A 19 -18.71 -0.22 -35.07
C ASN A 19 -17.49 0.28 -34.28
N GLY A 20 -17.49 1.55 -33.89
CA GLY A 20 -16.41 2.09 -33.11
C GLY A 20 -15.23 2.56 -33.96
N GLY A 21 -14.89 3.82 -33.86
CA GLY A 21 -13.82 4.41 -34.64
C GLY A 21 -12.48 4.27 -33.96
N ALA A 22 -12.26 5.01 -32.94
CA ALA A 22 -10.97 5.11 -32.29
C ALA A 22 -11.11 5.48 -30.82
N CYS A 23 -10.09 5.14 -30.04
CA CYS A 23 -9.88 5.77 -28.74
C CYS A 23 -9.03 7.03 -28.95
N ARG A 24 -9.48 8.14 -28.43
CA ARG A 24 -8.79 9.43 -28.56
C ARG A 24 -8.73 10.18 -27.23
N ASN A 25 -7.60 10.79 -27.01
CA ASN A 25 -7.47 11.81 -25.99
C ASN A 25 -8.04 13.12 -26.53
N LYS A 26 -9.07 13.63 -25.88
CA LYS A 26 -9.67 14.92 -26.23
C LYS A 26 -9.41 15.94 -25.13
N LYS A 27 -9.47 17.20 -25.51
CA LYS A 27 -9.27 18.34 -24.63
C LYS A 27 -10.43 19.30 -24.79
N TYR A 28 -11.17 19.52 -23.72
CA TYR A 28 -12.29 20.45 -23.70
C TYR A 28 -12.01 21.63 -22.77
N LYS A 29 -12.50 22.82 -23.13
CA LYS A 29 -12.57 23.90 -22.15
C LYS A 29 -13.65 23.56 -21.12
N LEU A 30 -13.49 24.00 -19.87
CA LEU A 30 -14.50 23.77 -18.82
C LEU A 30 -15.86 24.46 -19.12
N THR A 31 -15.87 25.39 -20.09
CA THR A 31 -17.06 26.11 -20.56
C THR A 31 -17.55 25.59 -21.91
N ASP A 32 -17.11 24.40 -22.33
CA ASP A 32 -17.51 23.81 -23.61
C ASP A 32 -18.94 23.29 -23.50
N SER A 33 -19.78 23.58 -24.48
CA SER A 33 -21.17 23.13 -24.55
C SER A 33 -21.32 21.60 -24.71
N ALA A 34 -20.26 20.92 -25.08
CA ALA A 34 -20.22 19.45 -25.14
C ALA A 34 -20.08 18.80 -23.73
N ILE A 35 -19.94 19.61 -22.69
CA ILE A 35 -19.85 19.16 -21.30
C ILE A 35 -21.09 19.60 -20.56
N ASP A 36 -22.07 18.70 -20.38
CA ASP A 36 -23.29 18.95 -19.63
C ASP A 36 -23.03 19.08 -18.12
N GLY A 37 -21.95 18.51 -17.64
CA GLY A 37 -21.51 18.58 -16.26
C GLY A 37 -20.32 17.66 -16.00
N TYR A 38 -19.68 17.88 -14.89
CA TYR A 38 -18.62 17.02 -14.39
C TYR A 38 -18.73 16.89 -12.88
N VAL A 39 -18.44 15.71 -12.40
CA VAL A 39 -18.29 15.45 -10.97
C VAL A 39 -16.81 15.56 -10.64
N TRP A 40 -16.47 16.48 -9.76
CA TRP A 40 -15.16 16.53 -9.21
C TRP A 40 -15.07 15.48 -8.10
N ILE A 41 -14.40 14.38 -8.38
CA ILE A 41 -14.06 13.42 -7.33
C ILE A 41 -12.75 13.91 -6.76
N ASP A 42 -12.82 14.40 -5.53
CA ASP A 42 -11.61 14.74 -4.79
C ASP A 42 -10.97 13.44 -4.27
N TYR A 43 -10.01 12.95 -5.02
CA TYR A 43 -9.19 11.83 -4.56
C TYR A 43 -8.15 12.26 -3.51
N GLY A 44 -8.20 13.51 -3.07
CA GLY A 44 -7.11 14.13 -2.35
C GLY A 44 -5.85 14.27 -3.23
N THR A 45 -4.97 15.17 -2.89
CA THR A 45 -3.60 15.09 -3.43
C THR A 45 -2.96 13.82 -2.89
N ALA A 46 -1.90 13.31 -3.52
CA ALA A 46 -1.15 12.18 -2.98
C ALA A 46 -0.64 12.42 -1.54
N ALA A 47 -0.68 13.68 -1.07
CA ALA A 47 -0.49 14.09 0.30
C ALA A 47 -1.78 13.96 1.15
N ASP A 48 -2.99 14.06 0.55
CA ASP A 48 -4.30 13.92 1.22
C ASP A 48 -4.84 12.49 1.17
N GLN A 49 -4.24 11.60 0.42
CA GLN A 49 -4.34 10.16 0.62
C GLN A 49 -3.53 9.71 1.86
N THR A 50 -3.19 10.60 2.71
CA THR A 50 -3.13 10.35 4.11
C THR A 50 -4.58 10.12 4.60
N SER A 51 -5.13 8.90 4.31
CA SER A 51 -5.85 8.29 5.40
C SER A 51 -5.00 8.65 6.63
N THR A 52 -5.56 9.15 7.68
CA THR A 52 -4.93 9.49 8.97
C THR A 52 -4.14 8.30 9.57
N THR A 53 -3.34 7.63 8.79
CA THR A 53 -2.14 6.96 9.18
C THR A 53 -1.14 8.09 9.38
N THR A 54 -1.15 8.70 10.54
CA THR A 54 0.04 9.31 11.11
C THR A 54 1.19 8.44 10.62
N ALA A 55 2.04 8.96 9.75
CA ALA A 55 3.15 8.18 9.19
C ALA A 55 3.92 7.66 10.39
N VAL A 56 3.69 6.39 10.76
CA VAL A 56 4.27 5.80 11.96
C VAL A 56 5.75 5.75 11.68
N LYS A 57 6.49 6.70 12.24
CA LYS A 57 7.94 6.76 12.10
C LYS A 57 8.53 5.58 12.86
N LEU A 58 8.72 4.49 12.13
CA LEU A 58 9.28 3.25 12.68
C LEU A 58 10.75 3.47 13.06
N ASN A 59 11.09 3.11 14.28
CA ASN A 59 12.47 3.07 14.71
C ASN A 59 13.13 1.84 14.07
N LYS A 60 14.28 2.02 13.42
CA LYS A 60 15.09 0.94 12.83
C LYS A 60 16.20 0.46 13.76
N THR A 61 16.43 1.15 14.87
CA THR A 61 17.42 0.75 15.86
C THR A 61 16.89 -0.41 16.70
N PRO A 62 17.63 -1.51 16.85
CA PRO A 62 17.19 -2.62 17.69
C PRO A 62 17.09 -2.21 19.16
N LYS A 63 15.96 -2.54 19.76
CA LYS A 63 15.72 -2.34 21.20
C LYS A 63 16.12 -3.58 22.02
N TYR A 64 15.88 -4.77 21.48
CA TYR A 64 16.22 -6.04 22.10
C TYR A 64 16.17 -7.18 21.07
N VAL A 65 16.76 -8.33 21.45
CA VAL A 65 16.67 -9.57 20.67
C VAL A 65 15.51 -10.39 21.18
N ALA A 66 14.77 -11.01 20.27
CA ALA A 66 13.68 -11.93 20.61
C ALA A 66 13.78 -13.24 19.84
N LYS A 67 13.31 -14.31 20.46
CA LYS A 67 13.26 -15.66 19.92
C LYS A 67 11.85 -16.01 19.45
N VAL A 68 11.74 -16.57 18.26
CA VAL A 68 10.47 -17.06 17.70
C VAL A 68 10.01 -18.30 18.46
N THR A 69 8.76 -18.29 18.93
CA THR A 69 8.15 -19.40 19.70
C THR A 69 7.23 -20.27 18.84
N ALA A 70 6.64 -19.71 17.79
CA ALA A 70 5.78 -20.42 16.85
C ALA A 70 6.61 -21.35 15.94
N THR A 71 6.03 -22.49 15.54
CA THR A 71 6.64 -23.42 14.59
C THR A 71 6.97 -22.70 13.29
N GLU A 72 6.02 -21.90 12.79
CA GLU A 72 6.16 -21.04 11.61
C GLU A 72 5.56 -19.67 11.92
N LEU A 73 6.24 -18.62 11.50
CA LEU A 73 5.83 -17.22 11.71
C LEU A 73 6.05 -16.41 10.44
N ASN A 74 4.95 -15.97 9.84
CA ASN A 74 5.00 -15.13 8.65
C ASN A 74 5.58 -13.75 8.99
N VAL A 75 6.50 -13.29 8.16
CA VAL A 75 7.04 -11.93 8.17
C VAL A 75 6.31 -11.12 7.12
N ARG A 76 5.60 -10.08 7.54
CA ARG A 76 4.73 -9.30 6.68
C ARG A 76 5.30 -7.93 6.35
N SER A 77 4.81 -7.34 5.26
CA SER A 77 5.22 -6.00 4.82
C SER A 77 4.71 -4.88 5.76
N TRP A 78 3.58 -5.12 6.44
CA TRP A 78 3.00 -4.23 7.45
C TRP A 78 2.31 -5.03 8.56
N ALA A 79 1.95 -4.33 9.65
CA ALA A 79 1.21 -4.93 10.77
C ALA A 79 -0.22 -5.27 10.35
N GLY A 80 -0.63 -6.52 10.58
CA GLY A 80 -1.95 -7.05 10.22
C GLY A 80 -1.83 -8.32 9.37
N LYS A 81 -2.78 -9.24 9.56
CA LYS A 81 -2.80 -10.53 8.86
C LYS A 81 -3.14 -10.40 7.36
N GLU A 82 -3.80 -9.33 6.99
CA GLU A 82 -4.22 -8.98 5.64
C GLU A 82 -3.04 -8.55 4.74
N ASN A 83 -1.94 -8.12 5.36
CA ASN A 83 -0.78 -7.65 4.61
C ASN A 83 0.05 -8.81 4.04
N PRO A 84 0.61 -8.68 2.83
CA PRO A 84 1.43 -9.72 2.22
C PRO A 84 2.74 -9.94 2.98
N THR A 85 3.32 -11.12 2.80
CA THR A 85 4.67 -11.42 3.33
C THR A 85 5.76 -10.72 2.53
N ILE A 86 6.89 -10.44 3.19
CA ILE A 86 8.06 -9.87 2.49
C ILE A 86 8.71 -10.91 1.58
N LYS A 87 9.15 -10.49 0.39
CA LYS A 87 9.70 -11.40 -0.63
C LYS A 87 10.98 -12.12 -0.20
N LYS A 88 11.88 -11.43 0.50
CA LYS A 88 13.23 -11.97 0.80
C LYS A 88 13.27 -12.89 2.01
N TRP A 89 12.37 -12.74 2.97
CA TRP A 89 12.30 -13.55 4.18
C TRP A 89 10.87 -13.74 4.65
N PRO A 90 10.05 -14.48 3.90
CA PRO A 90 8.59 -14.54 4.14
C PRO A 90 8.22 -15.28 5.42
N LEU A 91 9.11 -16.16 5.91
CA LEU A 91 8.81 -17.09 7.01
C LEU A 91 9.99 -17.22 7.96
N LEU A 92 9.69 -17.22 9.26
CA LEU A 92 10.60 -17.57 10.35
C LEU A 92 10.17 -18.87 11.00
N LYS A 93 11.13 -19.64 11.51
CA LYS A 93 10.89 -20.90 12.22
C LYS A 93 11.15 -20.74 13.71
N LYS A 94 10.54 -21.65 14.51
CA LYS A 94 10.79 -21.74 15.95
C LYS A 94 12.28 -21.76 16.26
N GLY A 95 12.68 -20.91 17.18
CA GLY A 95 14.09 -20.79 17.58
C GLY A 95 14.87 -19.69 16.85
N ASN A 96 14.39 -19.18 15.72
CA ASN A 96 15.05 -18.06 15.07
C ASN A 96 15.15 -16.84 16.00
N LEU A 97 16.28 -16.16 15.96
CA LEU A 97 16.51 -14.92 16.68
C LEU A 97 16.32 -13.74 15.74
N VAL A 98 15.65 -12.71 16.21
CA VAL A 98 15.38 -11.47 15.47
C VAL A 98 15.57 -10.26 16.36
N ASP A 99 16.04 -9.18 15.78
CA ASP A 99 16.12 -7.89 16.46
C ASP A 99 14.75 -7.22 16.45
N VAL A 100 14.21 -6.85 17.58
CA VAL A 100 12.98 -6.06 17.67
C VAL A 100 13.35 -4.58 17.74
N CYS A 101 12.89 -3.85 16.74
CA CYS A 101 13.16 -2.42 16.58
C CYS A 101 12.02 -1.55 17.10
N ASP A 102 10.78 -1.96 16.85
CA ASP A 102 9.61 -1.21 17.29
C ASP A 102 8.38 -2.12 17.52
N THR A 103 7.33 -1.55 18.11
CA THR A 103 6.04 -2.23 18.32
C THR A 103 4.92 -1.28 17.94
N ILE A 104 4.01 -1.75 17.10
CA ILE A 104 2.83 -0.99 16.69
C ILE A 104 1.57 -1.83 16.83
N LYS A 105 0.40 -1.17 16.85
CA LYS A 105 -0.89 -1.82 16.82
C LYS A 105 -1.44 -1.83 15.40
N ALA A 106 -1.96 -2.97 14.95
CA ALA A 106 -2.70 -3.08 13.71
C ALA A 106 -4.13 -2.51 13.85
N ALA A 107 -4.87 -2.45 12.75
CA ALA A 107 -6.25 -1.96 12.74
C ALA A 107 -7.18 -2.77 13.66
N ASP A 108 -6.94 -4.08 13.80
CA ASP A 108 -7.64 -4.99 14.71
C ASP A 108 -7.19 -4.89 16.17
N LYS A 109 -6.39 -3.85 16.53
CA LYS A 109 -5.77 -3.61 17.83
C LYS A 109 -4.75 -4.67 18.26
N SER A 110 -4.44 -5.67 17.44
CA SER A 110 -3.36 -6.63 17.72
C SER A 110 -1.98 -5.96 17.70
N GLU A 111 -1.08 -6.44 18.55
CA GLU A 111 0.28 -5.89 18.64
C GLU A 111 1.23 -6.63 17.70
N TRP A 112 2.01 -5.86 16.96
CA TRP A 112 2.98 -6.33 15.99
C TRP A 112 4.35 -5.71 16.26
N ASN A 113 5.37 -6.52 16.15
CA ASN A 113 6.75 -6.06 16.27
C ASN A 113 7.33 -5.81 14.89
N TYR A 114 7.94 -4.63 14.72
CA TYR A 114 8.81 -4.33 13.61
C TYR A 114 10.17 -4.91 13.92
N ILE A 115 10.58 -5.88 13.12
CA ILE A 115 11.79 -6.66 13.35
C ILE A 115 12.83 -6.45 12.26
N ARG A 116 14.08 -6.69 12.62
CA ARG A 116 15.19 -6.76 11.69
C ARG A 116 15.75 -8.20 11.70
N ILE A 117 15.96 -8.77 10.52
CA ILE A 117 16.44 -10.11 10.29
C ILE A 117 17.81 -10.03 9.61
N ALA A 118 18.79 -10.78 10.08
CA ALA A 118 20.15 -10.82 9.53
C ALA A 118 20.77 -9.43 9.32
N GLY A 119 20.46 -8.48 10.21
CA GLY A 119 21.02 -7.13 10.18
C GLY A 119 20.51 -6.20 9.08
N LYS A 120 19.71 -6.68 8.10
CA LYS A 120 19.34 -5.86 6.93
C LYS A 120 17.92 -6.01 6.40
N TYR A 121 17.19 -7.06 6.72
CA TYR A 121 15.82 -7.25 6.26
C TYR A 121 14.83 -6.84 7.34
N TYR A 122 13.81 -6.08 6.97
CA TYR A 122 12.82 -5.57 7.91
C TYR A 122 11.44 -6.09 7.55
N GLY A 123 10.61 -6.32 8.57
CA GLY A 123 9.22 -6.73 8.39
C GLY A 123 8.48 -6.76 9.72
N PHE A 124 7.23 -7.16 9.67
CA PHE A 124 6.34 -7.21 10.82
C PHE A 124 5.95 -8.63 11.16
N VAL A 125 5.97 -8.94 12.45
CA VAL A 125 5.51 -10.23 12.99
C VAL A 125 4.62 -9.99 14.19
N ALA A 126 3.66 -10.89 14.41
CA ALA A 126 2.77 -10.79 15.56
C ALA A 126 3.58 -10.96 16.86
N LYS A 127 3.49 -9.97 17.76
CA LYS A 127 4.25 -9.89 19.03
C LYS A 127 4.09 -11.13 19.89
N LYS A 128 2.87 -11.71 19.95
CA LYS A 128 2.55 -12.87 20.77
C LYS A 128 3.40 -14.11 20.49
N TYR A 129 4.04 -14.19 19.33
CA TYR A 129 4.92 -15.31 18.93
C TYR A 129 6.40 -15.01 19.12
N LEU A 130 6.73 -13.94 19.82
CA LEU A 130 8.10 -13.59 20.18
C LEU A 130 8.30 -13.63 21.70
N LYS A 131 9.39 -14.21 22.14
CA LYS A 131 9.83 -14.16 23.53
C LYS A 131 11.15 -13.37 23.59
N LYS A 132 11.17 -12.31 24.41
CA LYS A 132 12.39 -11.54 24.68
C LYS A 132 13.46 -12.45 25.29
N GLN A 133 14.69 -12.32 24.80
CA GLN A 133 15.87 -12.96 25.35
C GLN A 133 16.49 -12.09 26.44
#